data_cc93bf7c331cbfce172a467e2bda0b40
#
_entry.id   cc93bf7c331cbfce172a467e2bda0b40
#
_cell.length_a   1.000
_cell.length_b   1.000
_cell.length_c   1.000
_cell.angle_alpha   90.00
_cell.angle_beta   90.00
_cell.angle_gamma   90.00
#
_symmetry.space_group_name_H-M   'P 1'
#
loop_
_entity.id
_entity.type
_entity.pdbx_description
1 polymer ?
#
loop_
_entity_poly.entity_id
_entity_poly.type
_entity_poly.pdbx_seq_one_letter_code
_entity_poly.pdbx_strand_id
1 'polypeptide(L)'
;MKKALDTAQAAGQPARTSRGRLRDFSRSLPMSLLRAREAVMGHFRPGLRHFDLTEQQWRVLRALTTVESIGTMNLASATFLLPPSLSRIIRDLEARGLIERSSVAEDLRRGMVAISPTGRDLVERAGQHSEAIYAEITRRFGAERLQLLQSMLKELEEVLEEPIKA
;
A
#
# COMPACT_ATOMS: atom_id res chain seq x y z
N MET A 1 35.82 -73.32 1.72
CA MET A 1 36.77 -72.44 2.40
C MET A 1 36.57 -71.02 1.76
N LYS A 2 36.18 -70.08 2.38
CA LYS A 2 36.39 -69.28 3.58
C LYS A 2 35.22 -68.35 3.78
N LYS A 3 34.61 -68.39 4.99
CA LYS A 3 33.82 -67.37 5.58
C LYS A 3 34.72 -66.19 6.02
N ALA A 4 34.30 -64.93 5.82
CA ALA A 4 34.72 -63.85 6.62
C ALA A 4 33.62 -62.74 6.43
N LEU A 5 32.78 -62.54 7.41
CA LEU A 5 32.71 -61.35 8.25
C LEU A 5 32.73 -60.04 7.49
N ASP A 6 31.58 -59.47 7.36
CA ASP A 6 31.53 -58.01 7.39
C ASP A 6 30.31 -57.52 8.19
N THR A 7 30.64 -57.17 9.43
CA THR A 7 29.77 -56.47 10.36
C THR A 7 30.24 -55.05 10.33
N ALA A 8 29.58 -54.18 9.54
CA ALA A 8 29.85 -52.76 9.55
C ALA A 8 28.56 -51.99 9.75
N GLN A 9 28.36 -51.63 10.99
CA GLN A 9 27.86 -50.35 11.47
C GLN A 9 26.83 -49.61 10.62
N ALA A 10 25.57 -49.78 11.00
CA ALA A 10 24.54 -48.77 10.76
C ALA A 10 24.89 -47.51 11.56
N ALA A 11 25.63 -46.61 10.94
CA ALA A 11 25.77 -45.23 11.43
C ALA A 11 24.44 -44.53 11.24
N GLY A 12 23.78 -44.22 12.36
CA GLY A 12 22.56 -43.46 12.40
C GLY A 12 22.74 -42.09 11.72
N GLN A 13 22.02 -41.86 10.64
CA GLN A 13 21.88 -40.58 10.05
C GLN A 13 21.17 -39.69 11.09
N PRO A 14 21.70 -38.49 11.42
CA PRO A 14 20.99 -37.57 12.30
C PRO A 14 19.66 -37.20 11.65
N ALA A 15 18.60 -37.33 12.43
CA ALA A 15 17.26 -36.91 12.04
C ALA A 15 17.35 -35.46 11.47
N ARG A 16 17.12 -35.33 10.17
CA ARG A 16 16.96 -34.04 9.51
C ARG A 16 15.72 -33.39 10.12
N THR A 17 15.95 -32.50 11.11
CA THR A 17 14.93 -31.60 11.61
C THR A 17 14.24 -30.99 10.38
N SER A 18 12.96 -31.23 10.24
CA SER A 18 12.13 -30.64 9.20
C SER A 18 12.05 -29.14 9.47
N ARG A 19 13.04 -28.38 8.99
CA ARG A 19 12.90 -26.94 8.86
C ARG A 19 11.68 -26.73 7.97
N GLY A 20 10.63 -26.15 8.51
CA GLY A 20 9.39 -25.87 7.79
C GLY A 20 9.75 -25.28 6.43
N ARG A 21 9.29 -25.91 5.37
CA ARG A 21 9.62 -25.53 4.00
C ARG A 21 9.01 -24.15 3.79
N LEU A 22 9.85 -23.10 3.77
CA LEU A 22 9.41 -21.74 3.48
C LEU A 22 8.62 -21.73 2.17
N ARG A 23 7.53 -21.00 2.13
CA ARG A 23 6.76 -20.80 0.90
C ARG A 23 7.65 -20.18 -0.17
N ASP A 24 7.44 -20.54 -1.42
CA ASP A 24 8.07 -19.86 -2.54
C ASP A 24 7.81 -18.36 -2.45
N PHE A 25 8.87 -17.57 -2.40
CA PHE A 25 8.81 -16.11 -2.28
C PHE A 25 7.90 -15.49 -3.34
N SER A 26 8.02 -15.96 -4.58
CA SER A 26 7.26 -15.43 -5.72
C SER A 26 5.75 -15.71 -5.61
N ARG A 27 5.36 -16.76 -4.86
CA ARG A 27 3.97 -17.20 -4.66
C ARG A 27 3.38 -16.77 -3.32
N SER A 28 4.14 -16.06 -2.51
CA SER A 28 3.63 -15.55 -1.24
C SER A 28 2.53 -14.49 -1.45
N LEU A 29 1.54 -14.45 -0.57
CA LEU A 29 0.45 -13.47 -0.64
C LEU A 29 0.96 -12.02 -0.67
N PRO A 30 1.90 -11.59 0.21
CA PRO A 30 2.44 -10.24 0.16
C PRO A 30 3.06 -9.90 -1.21
N MET A 31 3.79 -10.83 -1.82
CA MET A 31 4.39 -10.59 -3.14
C MET A 31 3.35 -10.56 -4.26
N SER A 32 2.26 -11.32 -4.14
CA SER A 32 1.17 -11.28 -5.11
C SER A 32 0.44 -9.93 -5.06
N LEU A 33 0.13 -9.43 -3.86
CA LEU A 33 -0.46 -8.11 -3.66
C LEU A 33 0.46 -6.99 -4.16
N LEU A 34 1.76 -7.06 -3.83
CA LEU A 34 2.73 -6.07 -4.29
C LEU A 34 2.83 -6.03 -5.82
N ARG A 35 2.95 -7.18 -6.49
CA ARG A 35 3.01 -7.23 -7.96
C ARG A 35 1.74 -6.70 -8.61
N ALA A 36 0.57 -7.07 -8.08
CA ALA A 36 -0.70 -6.57 -8.59
C ALA A 36 -0.77 -5.04 -8.45
N ARG A 37 -0.40 -4.51 -7.28
CA ARG A 37 -0.31 -3.07 -7.04
C ARG A 37 0.66 -2.38 -8.00
N GLU A 38 1.86 -2.92 -8.20
CA GLU A 38 2.85 -2.34 -9.11
C GLU A 38 2.37 -2.35 -10.56
N ALA A 39 1.71 -3.43 -11.01
CA ALA A 39 1.12 -3.49 -12.34
C ALA A 39 0.05 -2.40 -12.54
N VAL A 40 -0.83 -2.20 -11.57
CA VAL A 40 -1.84 -1.13 -11.60
C VAL A 40 -1.18 0.24 -11.58
N MET A 41 -0.30 0.51 -10.61
CA MET A 41 0.30 1.83 -10.42
C MET A 41 1.24 2.23 -11.57
N GLY A 42 1.80 1.26 -12.27
CA GLY A 42 2.56 1.52 -13.50
C GLY A 42 1.80 2.33 -14.54
N HIS A 43 0.48 2.17 -14.62
CA HIS A 43 -0.38 2.93 -15.52
C HIS A 43 -0.71 4.34 -15.01
N PHE A 44 -0.80 4.53 -13.70
CA PHE A 44 -1.13 5.85 -13.11
C PHE A 44 0.08 6.79 -13.01
N ARG A 45 1.28 6.27 -12.74
CA ARG A 45 2.49 7.10 -12.52
C ARG A 45 2.82 8.09 -13.64
N PRO A 46 2.68 7.75 -14.95
CA PRO A 46 2.93 8.73 -16.01
C PRO A 46 2.02 9.95 -15.92
N GLY A 47 0.71 9.73 -15.69
CA GLY A 47 -0.24 10.82 -15.50
C GLY A 47 0.05 11.66 -14.27
N LEU A 48 0.37 11.04 -13.14
CA LEU A 48 0.73 11.76 -11.92
C LEU A 48 1.97 12.64 -12.12
N ARG A 49 2.99 12.16 -12.82
CA ARG A 49 4.19 12.95 -13.16
C ARG A 49 3.89 14.16 -14.03
N HIS A 50 2.88 14.07 -14.92
CA HIS A 50 2.43 15.22 -15.71
C HIS A 50 1.91 16.38 -14.84
N PHE A 51 1.42 16.06 -13.65
CA PHE A 51 0.96 17.04 -12.64
C PHE A 51 2.00 17.30 -11.53
N ASP A 52 3.25 16.88 -11.73
CA ASP A 52 4.33 16.95 -10.73
C ASP A 52 3.95 16.33 -9.39
N LEU A 53 3.24 15.19 -9.45
CA LEU A 53 2.82 14.44 -8.27
C LEU A 53 3.49 13.08 -8.19
N THR A 54 3.96 12.74 -6.99
CA THR A 54 4.28 11.36 -6.63
C THR A 54 3.02 10.59 -6.24
N GLU A 55 3.10 9.27 -6.24
CA GLU A 55 2.03 8.39 -5.75
C GLU A 55 1.58 8.73 -4.33
N GLN A 56 2.55 9.01 -3.44
CA GLN A 56 2.28 9.33 -2.05
C GLN A 56 1.60 10.70 -1.91
N GLN A 57 2.06 11.71 -2.64
CA GLN A 57 1.42 13.04 -2.66
C GLN A 57 -0.02 12.96 -3.19
N TRP A 58 -0.23 12.22 -4.28
CA TRP A 58 -1.56 11.96 -4.81
C TRP A 58 -2.48 11.33 -3.77
N ARG A 59 -2.01 10.29 -3.07
CA ARG A 59 -2.76 9.59 -2.02
C ARG A 59 -3.15 10.53 -0.88
N VAL A 60 -2.22 11.38 -0.45
CA VAL A 60 -2.48 12.40 0.59
C VAL A 60 -3.54 13.40 0.11
N LEU A 61 -3.38 13.97 -1.08
CA LEU A 61 -4.36 14.92 -1.64
C LEU A 61 -5.74 14.26 -1.80
N ARG A 62 -5.82 13.03 -2.30
CA ARG A 62 -7.08 12.29 -2.41
C ARG A 62 -7.75 12.05 -1.06
N ALA A 63 -6.99 11.67 -0.04
CA ALA A 63 -7.53 11.51 1.32
C ALA A 63 -8.09 12.85 1.85
N LEU A 64 -7.41 13.96 1.58
CA LEU A 64 -7.85 15.27 2.00
C LEU A 64 -9.11 15.79 1.26
N THR A 65 -9.45 15.24 0.10
CA THR A 65 -10.72 15.62 -0.57
C THR A 65 -11.96 15.03 0.08
N THR A 66 -11.82 14.05 0.95
CA THR A 66 -12.96 13.35 1.60
C THR A 66 -13.34 13.92 2.96
N VAL A 67 -12.58 14.90 3.45
CA VAL A 67 -12.78 15.52 4.77
C VAL A 67 -12.55 17.04 4.69
N GLU A 68 -13.09 17.79 5.63
CA GLU A 68 -12.79 19.23 5.74
C GLU A 68 -11.35 19.47 6.23
N SER A 69 -10.96 18.76 7.28
CA SER A 69 -9.59 18.73 7.81
C SER A 69 -9.35 17.47 8.60
N ILE A 70 -8.07 17.09 8.78
CA ILE A 70 -7.69 15.88 9.49
C ILE A 70 -6.37 16.09 10.25
N GLY A 71 -6.26 15.50 11.43
CA GLY A 71 -4.99 15.46 12.18
C GLY A 71 -3.92 14.64 11.47
N THR A 72 -2.66 15.07 11.57
CA THR A 72 -1.53 14.44 10.85
C THR A 72 -1.37 12.94 11.15
N MET A 73 -1.63 12.50 12.39
CA MET A 73 -1.56 11.06 12.73
C MET A 73 -2.66 10.25 12.04
N ASN A 74 -3.90 10.77 12.04
CA ASN A 74 -5.01 10.12 11.35
C ASN A 74 -4.79 10.09 9.83
N LEU A 75 -4.20 11.15 9.26
CA LEU A 75 -3.82 11.19 7.85
C LEU A 75 -2.74 10.16 7.52
N ALA A 76 -1.77 9.95 8.42
CA ALA A 76 -0.75 8.90 8.26
C ALA A 76 -1.39 7.51 8.22
N SER A 77 -2.30 7.21 9.13
CA SER A 77 -3.05 5.96 9.16
C SER A 77 -3.91 5.78 7.91
N ALA A 78 -4.70 6.79 7.53
CA ALA A 78 -5.58 6.75 6.37
C ALA A 78 -4.83 6.58 5.03
N THR A 79 -3.58 7.03 4.98
CA THR A 79 -2.75 6.96 3.76
C THR A 79 -1.72 5.82 3.80
N PHE A 80 -1.65 5.05 4.86
CA PHE A 80 -0.63 4.01 5.07
C PHE A 80 0.79 4.54 4.87
N LEU A 81 1.05 5.75 5.37
CA LEU A 81 2.36 6.40 5.31
C LEU A 81 3.00 6.47 6.69
N LEU A 82 4.29 6.24 6.74
CA LEU A 82 5.06 6.46 7.97
C LEU A 82 5.07 7.96 8.32
N PRO A 83 4.92 8.35 9.60
CA PRO A 83 4.89 9.74 10.03
C PRO A 83 6.03 10.62 9.50
N PRO A 84 7.31 10.17 9.45
CA PRO A 84 8.39 10.96 8.88
C PRO A 84 8.21 11.23 7.38
N SER A 85 7.72 10.25 6.62
CA SER A 85 7.45 10.40 5.19
C SER A 85 6.30 11.37 4.95
N LEU A 86 5.20 11.22 5.72
CA LEU A 86 4.07 12.14 5.64
C LEU A 86 4.48 13.57 5.97
N SER A 87 5.30 13.79 7.00
CA SER A 87 5.78 15.13 7.38
C SER A 87 6.56 15.83 6.26
N ARG A 88 7.31 15.08 5.45
CA ARG A 88 7.99 15.63 4.26
C ARG A 88 6.99 16.00 3.18
N ILE A 89 6.04 15.11 2.91
CA ILE A 89 4.99 15.32 1.91
C ILE A 89 4.15 16.54 2.25
N ILE A 90 3.72 16.68 3.50
CA ILE A 90 2.94 17.85 3.99
C ILE A 90 3.73 19.14 3.74
N ARG A 91 5.01 19.20 4.11
CA ARG A 91 5.83 20.40 3.88
C ARG A 91 5.95 20.76 2.40
N ASP A 92 6.13 19.78 1.53
CA ASP A 92 6.22 20.01 0.10
C ASP A 92 4.89 20.48 -0.49
N LEU A 93 3.78 19.83 -0.15
CA LEU A 93 2.46 20.22 -0.63
C LEU A 93 2.02 21.60 -0.10
N GLU A 94 2.38 21.94 1.14
CA GLU A 94 2.14 23.25 1.75
C GLU A 94 2.95 24.35 1.02
N ALA A 95 4.24 24.11 0.77
CA ALA A 95 5.11 25.03 0.02
C ALA A 95 4.60 25.29 -1.42
N ARG A 96 3.89 24.30 -2.00
CA ARG A 96 3.24 24.43 -3.31
C ARG A 96 1.84 25.03 -3.25
N GLY A 97 1.35 25.41 -2.06
CA GLY A 97 0.01 25.97 -1.85
C GLY A 97 -1.13 24.98 -2.11
N LEU A 98 -0.87 23.67 -2.09
CA LEU A 98 -1.86 22.63 -2.37
C LEU A 98 -2.63 22.16 -1.13
N ILE A 99 -2.10 22.45 0.04
CA ILE A 99 -2.73 22.19 1.35
C ILE A 99 -2.50 23.37 2.29
N GLU A 100 -3.33 23.42 3.32
CA GLU A 100 -3.26 24.39 4.39
C GLU A 100 -3.09 23.67 5.72
N ARG A 101 -2.29 24.26 6.62
CA ARG A 101 -2.13 23.77 7.99
C ARG A 101 -2.73 24.79 8.95
N SER A 102 -3.47 24.28 9.90
CA SER A 102 -3.95 25.06 11.03
C SER A 102 -3.55 24.38 12.34
N SER A 103 -3.26 25.20 13.35
CA SER A 103 -3.16 24.72 14.72
C SER A 103 -4.49 24.96 15.41
N VAL A 104 -5.06 23.94 16.04
CA VAL A 104 -6.22 24.16 16.93
C VAL A 104 -5.69 24.86 18.19
N ALA A 105 -6.31 25.97 18.56
CA ALA A 105 -5.83 26.85 19.64
C ALA A 105 -5.69 26.15 21.01
N GLU A 106 -6.37 25.03 21.23
CA GLU A 106 -6.35 24.28 22.50
C GLU A 106 -5.31 23.14 22.54
N ASP A 107 -4.77 22.71 21.40
CA ASP A 107 -3.73 21.66 21.34
C ASP A 107 -2.74 21.95 20.19
N LEU A 108 -1.70 22.73 20.52
CA LEU A 108 -0.60 23.08 19.61
C LEU A 108 0.16 21.86 19.05
N ARG A 109 -0.11 20.64 19.56
CA ARG A 109 0.52 19.38 19.12
C ARG A 109 -0.23 18.70 18.00
N ARG A 110 -1.49 19.07 17.73
CA ARG A 110 -2.33 18.48 16.68
C ARG A 110 -2.43 19.42 15.49
N GLY A 111 -1.40 19.42 14.65
CA GLY A 111 -1.50 20.09 13.36
C GLY A 111 -2.62 19.49 12.53
N MET A 112 -3.63 20.29 12.22
CA MET A 112 -4.69 19.94 11.27
C MET A 112 -4.23 20.27 9.86
N VAL A 113 -4.62 19.42 8.91
CA VAL A 113 -4.30 19.56 7.49
C VAL A 113 -5.60 19.57 6.70
N ALA A 114 -5.74 20.51 5.79
CA ALA A 114 -6.85 20.61 4.85
C ALA A 114 -6.33 20.77 3.42
N ILE A 115 -7.11 20.38 2.44
CA ILE A 115 -6.79 20.65 1.04
C ILE A 115 -7.15 22.09 0.70
N SER A 116 -6.26 22.81 0.03
CA SER A 116 -6.53 24.15 -0.45
C SER A 116 -7.45 24.14 -1.69
N PRO A 117 -8.05 25.28 -2.08
CA PRO A 117 -8.75 25.39 -3.37
C PRO A 117 -7.89 24.99 -4.55
N THR A 118 -6.63 25.45 -4.60
CA THR A 118 -5.65 25.08 -5.65
C THR A 118 -5.37 23.59 -5.65
N GLY A 119 -5.27 22.95 -4.48
CA GLY A 119 -5.10 21.52 -4.36
C GLY A 119 -6.32 20.73 -4.88
N ARG A 120 -7.53 21.23 -4.62
CA ARG A 120 -8.78 20.64 -5.14
C ARG A 120 -8.81 20.67 -6.67
N ASP A 121 -8.52 21.81 -7.27
CA ASP A 121 -8.46 21.97 -8.72
C ASP A 121 -7.43 21.04 -9.36
N LEU A 122 -6.26 20.89 -8.71
CA LEU A 122 -5.22 19.95 -9.17
C LEU A 122 -5.72 18.50 -9.12
N VAL A 123 -6.38 18.11 -8.03
CA VAL A 123 -6.94 16.75 -7.87
C VAL A 123 -8.03 16.50 -8.91
N GLU A 124 -8.88 17.46 -9.20
CA GLU A 124 -9.93 17.31 -10.22
C GLU A 124 -9.33 17.08 -11.61
N ARG A 125 -8.38 17.91 -12.04
CA ARG A 125 -7.68 17.73 -13.33
C ARG A 125 -6.92 16.40 -13.42
N ALA A 126 -6.17 16.03 -12.41
CA ALA A 126 -5.46 14.76 -12.38
C ALA A 126 -6.42 13.57 -12.28
N GLY A 127 -7.57 13.76 -11.63
CA GLY A 127 -8.64 12.78 -11.51
C GLY A 127 -9.21 12.36 -12.85
N GLN A 128 -9.47 13.31 -13.76
CA GLN A 128 -9.98 13.01 -15.11
C GLN A 128 -9.07 12.04 -15.86
N HIS A 129 -7.75 12.21 -15.75
CA HIS A 129 -6.79 11.27 -16.35
C HIS A 129 -6.84 9.89 -15.66
N SER A 130 -7.03 9.86 -14.37
CA SER A 130 -7.16 8.60 -13.60
C SER A 130 -8.41 7.81 -13.99
N GLU A 131 -9.53 8.48 -14.24
CA GLU A 131 -10.78 7.82 -14.63
C GLU A 131 -10.65 7.09 -15.99
N ALA A 132 -9.92 7.65 -16.94
CA ALA A 132 -9.64 6.97 -18.21
C ALA A 132 -8.84 5.66 -17.99
N ILE A 133 -7.89 5.66 -17.04
CA ILE A 133 -7.14 4.45 -16.68
C ILE A 133 -8.04 3.42 -15.99
N TYR A 134 -8.91 3.86 -15.06
CA TYR A 134 -9.88 2.97 -14.43
C TYR A 134 -10.83 2.34 -15.44
N ALA A 135 -11.33 3.11 -16.40
CA ALA A 135 -12.18 2.59 -17.47
C ALA A 135 -11.47 1.51 -18.30
N GLU A 136 -10.19 1.72 -18.63
CA GLU A 136 -9.40 0.74 -19.39
C GLU A 136 -9.09 -0.52 -18.56
N ILE A 137 -8.76 -0.38 -17.27
CA ILE A 137 -8.60 -1.54 -16.37
C ILE A 137 -9.89 -2.33 -16.30
N THR A 138 -11.03 -1.65 -16.12
CA THR A 138 -12.36 -2.29 -16.08
C THR A 138 -12.67 -3.02 -17.38
N ARG A 139 -12.38 -2.40 -18.52
CA ARG A 139 -12.60 -3.02 -19.83
C ARG A 139 -11.75 -4.29 -20.03
N ARG A 140 -10.46 -4.27 -19.60
CA ARG A 140 -9.56 -5.42 -19.75
C ARG A 140 -9.84 -6.55 -18.76
N PHE A 141 -10.10 -6.21 -17.54
CA PHE A 141 -10.25 -7.18 -16.45
C PHE A 141 -11.69 -7.70 -16.31
N GLY A 142 -12.67 -6.87 -16.71
CA GLY A 142 -14.09 -7.12 -16.55
C GLY A 142 -14.64 -6.47 -15.26
N ALA A 143 -15.79 -5.79 -15.40
CA ALA A 143 -16.39 -5.03 -14.29
C ALA A 143 -16.73 -5.90 -13.08
N GLU A 144 -17.41 -7.03 -13.32
CA GLU A 144 -17.81 -7.97 -12.25
C GLU A 144 -16.58 -8.56 -11.53
N ARG A 145 -15.56 -8.93 -12.29
CA ARG A 145 -14.31 -9.47 -11.73
C ARG A 145 -13.55 -8.43 -10.91
N LEU A 146 -13.55 -7.17 -11.36
CA LEU A 146 -12.92 -6.07 -10.63
C LEU A 146 -13.65 -5.82 -9.31
N GLN A 147 -14.97 -5.79 -9.34
CA GLN A 147 -15.80 -5.62 -8.14
C GLN A 147 -15.60 -6.78 -7.16
N LEU A 148 -15.57 -8.02 -7.64
CA LEU A 148 -15.30 -9.19 -6.81
C LEU A 148 -13.90 -9.11 -6.17
N LEU A 149 -12.87 -8.75 -6.95
CA LEU A 149 -11.52 -8.59 -6.42
C LEU A 149 -11.46 -7.52 -5.31
N GLN A 150 -12.12 -6.37 -5.52
CA GLN A 150 -12.18 -5.31 -4.51
C GLN A 150 -12.89 -5.77 -3.24
N SER A 151 -13.98 -6.52 -3.36
CA SER A 151 -14.69 -7.09 -2.22
C SER A 151 -13.84 -8.10 -1.45
N MET A 152 -13.12 -8.98 -2.15
CA MET A 152 -12.20 -9.95 -1.53
C MET A 152 -11.02 -9.28 -0.82
N LEU A 153 -10.48 -8.20 -1.39
CA LEU A 153 -9.40 -7.44 -0.76
C LEU A 153 -9.89 -6.75 0.52
N LYS A 154 -11.11 -6.21 0.50
CA LYS A 154 -11.72 -5.60 1.68
C LYS A 154 -11.98 -6.64 2.77
N GLU A 155 -12.56 -7.80 2.43
CA GLU A 155 -12.76 -8.90 3.36
C GLU A 155 -11.43 -9.39 3.97
N LEU A 156 -10.38 -9.51 3.16
CA LEU A 156 -9.05 -9.87 3.63
C LEU A 156 -8.51 -8.85 4.65
N GLU A 157 -8.69 -7.55 4.40
CA GLU A 157 -8.28 -6.49 5.31
C GLU A 157 -9.03 -6.61 6.64
N GLU A 158 -10.36 -6.73 6.62
CA GLU A 158 -11.20 -6.85 7.80
C GLU A 158 -10.86 -8.09 8.67
N VAL A 159 -10.64 -9.24 8.03
CA VAL A 159 -10.26 -10.48 8.75
C VAL A 159 -8.87 -10.39 9.39
N LEU A 160 -7.97 -9.57 8.82
CA LEU A 160 -6.61 -9.42 9.32
C LEU A 160 -6.40 -8.20 10.25
N GLU A 161 -7.46 -7.47 10.60
CA GLU A 161 -7.36 -6.42 11.63
C GLU A 161 -6.96 -6.98 12.99
N GLU A 162 -7.40 -8.21 13.31
CA GLU A 162 -6.97 -8.91 14.51
C GLU A 162 -5.60 -9.59 14.28
N PRO A 163 -4.64 -9.43 15.23
CA PRO A 163 -3.33 -10.08 15.13
C PRO A 163 -3.45 -11.61 15.06
N ILE A 164 -2.80 -12.23 14.07
CA ILE A 164 -2.68 -13.68 14.00
C ILE A 164 -1.78 -14.16 15.14
N LYS A 165 -2.33 -14.98 16.04
CA LYS A 165 -1.55 -15.66 17.06
C LYS A 165 -0.84 -16.83 16.39
N ALA A 166 0.46 -16.71 16.12
CA ALA A 166 1.32 -17.75 15.57
C ALA A 166 2.00 -18.58 16.69
#